data_27c3a98dbdec02cc315bebb7d3761431
#
_entry.id   27c3a98dbdec02cc315bebb7d3761431
#
_cell.length_a   1.000
_cell.length_b   1.000
_cell.length_c   1.000
_cell.angle_alpha   90.00
_cell.angle_beta   90.00
_cell.angle_gamma   90.00
#
_symmetry.space_group_name_H-M   'P 1'
#
loop_
_entity.id
_entity.type
_entity.pdbx_description
1 polymer ?
#
loop_
_entity_poly.entity_id
_entity_poly.type
_entity_poly.pdbx_seq_one_letter_code
_entity_poly.pdbx_strand_id
1 'polypeptide(L)'
;DMVSYYVGYDPTADSLHLGNLVLILTMKRLQMAGHKPYALVGGATGLIGDPSFKDSERSLQTKDTVTKWSGKIRFLDFENGENKAEMTNNYNWFENLTFIDFLRDVGKHFTVNYMISKDSVKSRMESGISYTEFAYQIMQGYDFYELNQLHNVTLQLGGSDQWGNMTAGTELLRRKANKQGHVI
;
A
#
# COMPACT_ATOMS: atom_id res chain seq x y z
N ASP A 1 12.39 6.15 -20.15
CA ASP A 1 11.72 4.84 -20.06
C ASP A 1 10.45 4.98 -19.20
N MET A 2 9.40 4.22 -19.54
CA MET A 2 8.16 4.18 -18.77
C MET A 2 8.40 3.45 -17.45
N VAL A 3 8.01 4.08 -16.32
CA VAL A 3 8.06 3.49 -14.98
C VAL A 3 6.65 3.13 -14.55
N SER A 4 6.44 1.91 -14.07
CA SER A 4 5.20 1.52 -13.39
C SER A 4 5.30 1.87 -11.91
N TYR A 5 4.28 2.58 -11.40
CA TYR A 5 4.23 3.07 -10.02
C TYR A 5 2.84 2.90 -9.42
N TYR A 6 2.75 2.93 -8.10
CA TYR A 6 1.46 2.80 -7.43
C TYR A 6 1.27 3.74 -6.24
N VAL A 7 0.01 3.96 -5.91
CA VAL A 7 -0.45 4.54 -4.64
C VAL A 7 -1.50 3.63 -4.04
N GLY A 8 -1.38 3.36 -2.75
CA GLY A 8 -2.38 2.62 -1.97
C GLY A 8 -3.42 3.55 -1.36
N TYR A 9 -4.67 3.13 -1.40
CA TYR A 9 -5.81 3.82 -0.82
C TYR A 9 -6.61 2.85 0.04
N ASP A 10 -6.59 3.04 1.36
CA ASP A 10 -7.48 2.31 2.24
C ASP A 10 -8.88 2.94 2.21
N PRO A 11 -9.92 2.16 1.94
CA PRO A 11 -11.29 2.65 1.77
C PRO A 11 -11.95 2.97 3.12
N THR A 12 -11.33 3.83 3.93
CA THR A 12 -11.71 4.10 5.32
C THR A 12 -12.56 5.35 5.53
N ALA A 13 -12.81 6.14 4.48
CA ALA A 13 -13.61 7.35 4.55
C ALA A 13 -14.52 7.51 3.32
N ASP A 14 -15.70 8.08 3.53
CA ASP A 14 -16.65 8.36 2.45
C ASP A 14 -16.22 9.49 1.51
N SER A 15 -15.20 10.27 1.89
CA SER A 15 -14.69 11.39 1.10
C SER A 15 -13.15 11.36 0.99
N LEU A 16 -12.65 11.80 -0.18
CA LEU A 16 -11.24 12.10 -0.37
C LEU A 16 -10.90 13.35 0.46
N HIS A 17 -9.95 13.23 1.37
CA HIS A 17 -9.35 14.41 2.02
C HIS A 17 -8.25 15.02 1.15
N LEU A 18 -7.79 16.22 1.51
CA LEU A 18 -6.81 16.98 0.73
C LEU A 18 -5.52 16.19 0.44
N GLY A 19 -5.05 15.38 1.39
CA GLY A 19 -3.87 14.54 1.20
C GLY A 19 -4.04 13.52 0.08
N ASN A 20 -5.20 12.88 -0.03
CA ASN A 20 -5.50 11.96 -1.14
C ASN A 20 -5.53 12.69 -2.49
N LEU A 21 -6.06 13.93 -2.53
CA LEU A 21 -6.08 14.73 -3.75
C LEU A 21 -4.67 15.05 -4.24
N VAL A 22 -3.75 15.40 -3.35
CA VAL A 22 -2.34 15.67 -3.71
C VAL A 22 -1.71 14.44 -4.35
N LEU A 23 -1.91 13.25 -3.78
CA LEU A 23 -1.40 12.00 -4.34
C LEU A 23 -2.01 11.68 -5.71
N ILE A 24 -3.33 11.85 -5.88
CA ILE A 24 -4.01 11.64 -7.17
C ILE A 24 -3.48 12.61 -8.24
N LEU A 25 -3.30 13.88 -7.91
CA LEU A 25 -2.75 14.87 -8.83
C LEU A 25 -1.29 14.56 -9.20
N THR A 26 -0.50 14.06 -8.24
CA THR A 26 0.86 13.60 -8.49
C THR A 26 0.87 12.40 -9.43
N MET A 27 -0.01 11.42 -9.20
CA MET A 27 -0.19 10.30 -10.13
C MET A 27 -0.56 10.77 -11.53
N LYS A 28 -1.51 11.72 -11.65
CA LYS A 28 -1.91 12.27 -12.94
C LYS A 28 -0.74 12.94 -13.67
N ARG A 29 0.07 13.71 -12.98
CA ARG A 29 1.26 14.36 -13.56
C ARG A 29 2.27 13.34 -14.09
N LEU A 30 2.54 12.27 -13.33
CA LEU A 30 3.43 11.19 -13.77
C LEU A 30 2.83 10.42 -14.96
N GLN A 31 1.51 10.19 -14.97
CA GLN A 31 0.84 9.58 -16.13
C GLN A 31 0.99 10.45 -17.37
N MET A 32 0.78 11.77 -17.25
CA MET A 32 0.97 12.71 -18.36
C MET A 32 2.42 12.78 -18.84
N ALA A 33 3.40 12.48 -17.97
CA ALA A 33 4.80 12.34 -18.31
C ALA A 33 5.17 10.98 -18.94
N GLY A 34 4.18 10.11 -19.17
CA GLY A 34 4.37 8.82 -19.84
C GLY A 34 4.62 7.62 -18.91
N HIS A 35 4.41 7.78 -17.59
CA HIS A 35 4.55 6.68 -16.61
C HIS A 35 3.22 5.99 -16.33
N LYS A 36 3.25 4.70 -15.97
CA LYS A 36 2.05 3.87 -15.79
C LYS A 36 1.59 3.79 -14.34
N PRO A 37 0.43 4.38 -13.99
CA PRO A 37 -0.13 4.36 -12.64
C PRO A 37 -0.92 3.09 -12.34
N TYR A 38 -0.72 2.55 -11.14
CA TYR A 38 -1.57 1.56 -10.51
C TYR A 38 -2.23 2.17 -9.26
N ALA A 39 -3.55 2.16 -9.23
CA ALA A 39 -4.32 2.58 -8.07
C ALA A 39 -4.68 1.33 -7.25
N LEU A 40 -4.00 1.13 -6.13
CA LEU A 40 -4.22 -0.01 -5.24
C LEU A 40 -5.31 0.32 -4.24
N VAL A 41 -6.39 -0.43 -4.26
CA VAL A 41 -7.42 -0.38 -3.22
C VAL A 41 -7.07 -1.39 -2.12
N GLY A 42 -7.00 -0.90 -0.90
CA GLY A 42 -6.73 -1.70 0.29
C GLY A 42 -7.97 -2.48 0.77
N GLY A 43 -8.48 -3.42 -0.04
CA GLY A 43 -9.63 -4.24 0.35
C GLY A 43 -9.34 -5.14 1.55
N ALA A 44 -8.12 -5.71 1.64
CA ALA A 44 -7.68 -6.49 2.80
C ALA A 44 -7.13 -5.59 3.92
N THR A 45 -6.23 -4.66 3.59
CA THR A 45 -5.62 -3.75 4.57
C THR A 45 -6.64 -2.81 5.22
N GLY A 46 -7.68 -2.41 4.50
CA GLY A 46 -8.81 -1.65 5.05
C GLY A 46 -9.63 -2.41 6.11
N LEU A 47 -9.61 -3.74 6.10
CA LEU A 47 -10.20 -4.57 7.17
C LEU A 47 -9.35 -4.59 8.44
N ILE A 48 -8.07 -4.29 8.34
CA ILE A 48 -7.11 -4.29 9.45
C ILE A 48 -6.96 -2.87 10.03
N GLY A 49 -6.79 -1.86 9.17
CA GLY A 49 -6.57 -0.47 9.53
C GLY A 49 -5.09 -0.10 9.74
N ASP A 50 -4.66 0.97 9.05
CA ASP A 50 -3.30 1.51 9.17
C ASP A 50 -3.13 2.27 10.49
N PRO A 51 -2.15 1.89 11.34
CA PRO A 51 -1.90 2.55 12.61
C PRO A 51 -1.15 3.89 12.49
N SER A 52 -0.63 4.23 11.31
CA SER A 52 0.26 5.38 11.12
C SER A 52 -0.38 6.69 11.60
N PHE A 53 0.22 7.30 12.64
CA PHE A 53 -0.19 8.57 13.26
C PHE A 53 -1.66 8.63 13.72
N LYS A 54 -2.21 7.52 14.24
CA LYS A 54 -3.57 7.45 14.77
C LYS A 54 -3.58 6.91 16.19
N ASP A 55 -4.42 7.51 17.00
CA ASP A 55 -4.52 7.21 18.45
C ASP A 55 -5.50 6.08 18.78
N SER A 56 -6.28 5.60 17.78
CA SER A 56 -7.31 4.57 18.00
C SER A 56 -7.43 3.61 16.82
N GLU A 57 -7.81 2.36 17.11
CA GLU A 57 -8.12 1.32 16.15
C GLU A 57 -9.35 1.69 15.29
N ARG A 58 -9.31 1.39 13.98
CA ARG A 58 -10.39 1.71 13.05
C ARG A 58 -11.51 0.68 13.07
N SER A 59 -12.74 1.13 12.81
CA SER A 59 -13.87 0.23 12.51
C SER A 59 -13.69 -0.44 11.15
N LEU A 60 -13.96 -1.75 11.11
CA LEU A 60 -13.85 -2.61 9.93
C LEU A 60 -14.83 -2.19 8.81
N GLN A 61 -14.38 -2.19 7.56
CA GLN A 61 -15.16 -1.81 6.37
C GLN A 61 -15.57 -3.01 5.53
N THR A 62 -16.62 -2.88 4.72
CA THR A 62 -17.18 -3.96 3.88
C THR A 62 -16.69 -3.91 2.42
N LYS A 63 -16.85 -5.05 1.68
CA LYS A 63 -16.44 -5.21 0.28
C LYS A 63 -17.02 -4.15 -0.69
N ASP A 64 -18.20 -3.59 -0.40
CA ASP A 64 -18.88 -2.60 -1.26
C ASP A 64 -18.15 -1.25 -1.36
N THR A 65 -17.23 -0.99 -0.44
CA THR A 65 -16.47 0.25 -0.39
C THR A 65 -15.48 0.39 -1.55
N VAL A 66 -14.98 -0.75 -2.07
CA VAL A 66 -14.04 -0.78 -3.21
C VAL A 66 -14.66 -0.19 -4.48
N THR A 67 -15.93 -0.53 -4.75
CA THR A 67 -16.64 -0.04 -5.94
C THR A 67 -16.90 1.47 -5.89
N LYS A 68 -17.09 2.03 -4.70
CA LYS A 68 -17.25 3.48 -4.50
C LYS A 68 -15.97 4.27 -4.76
N TRP A 69 -14.80 3.67 -4.51
CA TRP A 69 -13.52 4.34 -4.70
C TRP A 69 -13.10 4.47 -6.17
N SER A 70 -13.51 3.53 -7.04
CA SER A 70 -13.23 3.63 -8.47
C SER A 70 -13.77 4.92 -9.09
N GLY A 71 -14.94 5.38 -8.62
CA GLY A 71 -15.53 6.66 -9.05
C GLY A 71 -14.76 7.91 -8.59
N LYS A 72 -13.94 7.81 -7.54
CA LYS A 72 -13.22 8.96 -6.94
C LYS A 72 -11.85 9.23 -7.59
N ILE A 73 -11.28 8.25 -8.32
CA ILE A 73 -9.97 8.35 -8.98
C ILE A 73 -10.09 8.67 -10.47
N ARG A 74 -11.22 9.24 -10.90
CA ARG A 74 -11.51 9.57 -12.32
C ARG A 74 -10.56 10.60 -12.97
N PHE A 75 -9.64 11.18 -12.22
CA PHE A 75 -8.61 12.08 -12.75
C PHE A 75 -7.55 11.34 -13.58
N LEU A 76 -7.36 10.04 -13.39
CA LEU A 76 -6.47 9.22 -14.19
C LEU A 76 -7.15 8.79 -15.48
N ASP A 77 -6.37 8.58 -16.54
CA ASP A 77 -6.85 7.98 -17.78
C ASP A 77 -6.76 6.45 -17.67
N PHE A 78 -7.89 5.77 -17.67
CA PHE A 78 -8.02 4.31 -17.60
C PHE A 78 -8.25 3.66 -18.97
N GLU A 79 -8.43 4.46 -20.03
CA GLU A 79 -8.90 3.96 -21.31
C GLU A 79 -7.81 3.99 -22.38
N ASN A 80 -6.97 5.05 -22.39
CA ASN A 80 -6.12 5.34 -23.52
C ASN A 80 -4.63 5.19 -23.22
N GLY A 81 -3.88 4.74 -24.24
CA GLY A 81 -2.42 4.67 -24.21
C GLY A 81 -1.86 3.42 -23.51
N GLU A 82 -0.57 3.16 -23.74
CA GLU A 82 0.15 2.06 -23.10
C GLU A 82 0.30 2.27 -21.57
N ASN A 83 0.31 3.53 -21.16
CA ASN A 83 0.39 3.96 -19.76
C ASN A 83 -0.97 4.26 -19.14
N LYS A 84 -2.05 3.70 -19.67
CA LYS A 84 -3.37 3.78 -19.03
C LYS A 84 -3.32 3.27 -17.60
N ALA A 85 -4.07 3.93 -16.73
CA ALA A 85 -4.16 3.54 -15.32
C ALA A 85 -4.80 2.16 -15.16
N GLU A 86 -4.39 1.45 -14.13
CA GLU A 86 -5.04 0.20 -13.72
C GLU A 86 -5.43 0.27 -12.25
N MET A 87 -6.62 -0.25 -11.95
CA MET A 87 -7.04 -0.46 -10.56
C MET A 87 -6.75 -1.89 -10.14
N THR A 88 -6.21 -2.03 -8.96
CA THR A 88 -5.98 -3.34 -8.34
C THR A 88 -6.50 -3.34 -6.91
N ASN A 89 -6.75 -4.52 -6.36
CA ASN A 89 -7.25 -4.69 -5.00
C ASN A 89 -6.39 -5.74 -4.28
N ASN A 90 -5.81 -5.36 -3.16
CA ASN A 90 -4.96 -6.29 -2.41
C ASN A 90 -5.72 -7.49 -1.81
N TYR A 91 -7.03 -7.42 -1.74
CA TYR A 91 -7.84 -8.59 -1.38
C TYR A 91 -7.56 -9.78 -2.30
N ASN A 92 -7.26 -9.54 -3.59
CA ASN A 92 -7.04 -10.59 -4.59
C ASN A 92 -5.86 -11.52 -4.26
N TRP A 93 -4.81 -11.02 -3.61
CA TRP A 93 -3.68 -11.86 -3.19
C TRP A 93 -3.73 -12.27 -1.73
N PHE A 94 -4.51 -11.59 -0.88
CA PHE A 94 -4.67 -11.98 0.50
C PHE A 94 -5.75 -13.04 0.74
N GLU A 95 -6.83 -13.09 -0.06
CA GLU A 95 -7.98 -13.98 0.17
C GLU A 95 -7.62 -15.48 0.21
N ASN A 96 -6.61 -15.88 -0.57
CA ASN A 96 -6.15 -17.27 -0.66
C ASN A 96 -4.83 -17.52 0.08
N LEU A 97 -4.23 -16.49 0.67
CA LEU A 97 -2.99 -16.60 1.41
C LEU A 97 -3.27 -17.02 2.85
N THR A 98 -2.88 -18.26 3.21
CA THR A 98 -3.06 -18.70 4.59
C THR A 98 -2.13 -17.96 5.55
N PHE A 99 -2.54 -17.84 6.81
CA PHE A 99 -1.70 -17.24 7.85
C PHE A 99 -0.33 -17.94 7.98
N ILE A 100 -0.31 -19.26 7.85
CA ILE A 100 0.94 -20.05 7.88
C ILE A 100 1.85 -19.69 6.70
N ASP A 101 1.29 -19.61 5.49
CA ASP A 101 2.07 -19.25 4.30
C ASP A 101 2.60 -17.81 4.40
N PHE A 102 1.77 -16.88 4.89
CA PHE A 102 2.20 -15.51 5.11
C PHE A 102 3.38 -15.41 6.09
N LEU A 103 3.32 -16.10 7.23
CA LEU A 103 4.42 -16.13 8.18
C LEU A 103 5.68 -16.78 7.59
N ARG A 104 5.54 -17.91 6.91
CA ARG A 104 6.66 -18.66 6.30
C ARG A 104 7.32 -17.90 5.16
N ASP A 105 6.55 -17.29 4.27
CA ASP A 105 7.05 -16.80 2.98
C ASP A 105 7.25 -15.27 2.97
N VAL A 106 6.61 -14.55 3.88
CA VAL A 106 6.72 -13.10 4.02
C VAL A 106 7.31 -12.72 5.36
N GLY A 107 6.71 -13.17 6.46
CA GLY A 107 7.09 -12.79 7.83
C GLY A 107 8.55 -13.04 8.15
N LYS A 108 9.13 -14.15 7.68
CA LYS A 108 10.56 -14.50 7.89
C LYS A 108 11.56 -13.46 7.38
N HIS A 109 11.14 -12.57 6.47
CA HIS A 109 12.00 -11.53 5.92
C HIS A 109 12.05 -10.26 6.78
N PHE A 110 11.22 -10.17 7.83
CA PHE A 110 11.17 -9.05 8.75
C PHE A 110 11.63 -9.46 10.15
N THR A 111 12.62 -8.76 10.69
CA THR A 111 12.98 -8.94 12.11
C THR A 111 12.12 -8.04 12.97
N VAL A 112 11.78 -8.48 14.18
CA VAL A 112 11.02 -7.69 15.14
C VAL A 112 11.75 -6.37 15.45
N ASN A 113 13.08 -6.40 15.59
CA ASN A 113 13.87 -5.20 15.82
C ASN A 113 13.72 -4.16 14.70
N TYR A 114 13.72 -4.60 13.44
CA TYR A 114 13.46 -3.72 12.30
C TYR A 114 12.05 -3.10 12.36
N MET A 115 11.05 -3.92 12.68
CA MET A 115 9.65 -3.46 12.77
C MET A 115 9.46 -2.44 13.91
N ILE A 116 10.03 -2.69 15.09
CA ILE A 116 9.97 -1.79 16.25
C ILE A 116 10.75 -0.49 15.99
N SER A 117 11.77 -0.51 15.14
CA SER A 117 12.55 0.70 14.83
C SER A 117 11.79 1.78 14.07
N LYS A 118 10.63 1.47 13.50
CA LYS A 118 9.80 2.42 12.76
C LYS A 118 9.16 3.46 13.70
N ASP A 119 9.17 4.72 13.32
CA ASP A 119 8.64 5.80 14.17
C ASP A 119 7.15 5.66 14.46
N SER A 120 6.37 5.19 13.49
CA SER A 120 4.94 4.87 13.65
C SER A 120 4.68 3.79 14.69
N VAL A 121 5.60 2.84 14.87
CA VAL A 121 5.51 1.80 15.90
C VAL A 121 6.02 2.32 17.24
N LYS A 122 7.17 3.00 17.27
CA LYS A 122 7.76 3.56 18.50
C LYS A 122 6.78 4.48 19.23
N SER A 123 6.09 5.36 18.50
CA SER A 123 5.13 6.31 19.09
C SER A 123 3.95 5.61 19.77
N ARG A 124 3.66 4.36 19.38
CA ARG A 124 2.55 3.56 19.93
C ARG A 124 2.99 2.56 21.01
N MET A 125 4.30 2.33 21.20
CA MET A 125 4.80 1.34 22.16
C MET A 125 4.38 1.65 23.60
N GLU A 126 4.33 2.91 23.99
CA GLU A 126 3.96 3.31 25.36
C GLU A 126 2.45 3.18 25.63
N SER A 127 1.62 3.50 24.61
CA SER A 127 0.15 3.40 24.71
C SER A 127 -0.38 2.01 24.41
N GLY A 128 0.46 1.14 23.89
CA GLY A 128 0.11 -0.17 23.38
C GLY A 128 -0.24 -0.16 21.90
N ILE A 129 0.23 -1.17 21.18
CA ILE A 129 -0.09 -1.43 19.77
C ILE A 129 -0.59 -2.87 19.65
N SER A 130 -1.72 -3.08 18.99
CA SER A 130 -2.22 -4.43 18.74
C SER A 130 -1.31 -5.19 17.77
N TYR A 131 -1.31 -6.52 17.84
CA TYR A 131 -0.58 -7.33 16.87
C TYR A 131 -1.05 -7.05 15.42
N THR A 132 -2.33 -6.81 15.25
CA THR A 132 -2.96 -6.46 13.97
C THR A 132 -2.36 -5.19 13.38
N GLU A 133 -2.32 -4.11 14.15
CA GLU A 133 -1.70 -2.85 13.73
C GLU A 133 -0.18 -3.00 13.51
N PHE A 134 0.50 -3.75 14.37
CA PHE A 134 1.93 -4.01 14.24
C PHE A 134 2.27 -4.76 12.94
N ALA A 135 1.43 -5.74 12.55
CA ALA A 135 1.61 -6.53 11.34
C ALA A 135 1.28 -5.75 10.05
N TYR A 136 0.56 -4.64 10.13
CA TYR A 136 0.12 -3.86 8.96
C TYR A 136 1.27 -3.48 8.02
N GLN A 137 2.41 -3.06 8.57
CA GLN A 137 3.58 -2.70 7.77
C GLN A 137 4.10 -3.84 6.88
N ILE A 138 3.94 -5.11 7.33
CA ILE A 138 4.33 -6.28 6.54
C ILE A 138 3.33 -6.50 5.40
N MET A 139 2.04 -6.30 5.65
CA MET A 139 0.99 -6.43 4.63
C MET A 139 1.19 -5.40 3.51
N GLN A 140 1.41 -4.13 3.85
CA GLN A 140 1.70 -3.10 2.85
C GLN A 140 3.02 -3.37 2.11
N GLY A 141 4.03 -3.92 2.80
CA GLY A 141 5.25 -4.38 2.15
C GLY A 141 5.00 -5.51 1.15
N TYR A 142 4.07 -6.41 1.46
CA TYR A 142 3.67 -7.49 0.58
C TYR A 142 2.89 -6.99 -0.64
N ASP A 143 2.08 -5.94 -0.50
CA ASP A 143 1.43 -5.27 -1.64
C ASP A 143 2.45 -4.82 -2.69
N PHE A 144 3.54 -4.18 -2.26
CA PHE A 144 4.58 -3.76 -3.19
C PHE A 144 5.26 -4.95 -3.88
N TYR A 145 5.50 -6.04 -3.13
CA TYR A 145 6.05 -7.26 -3.69
C TYR A 145 5.13 -7.86 -4.76
N GLU A 146 3.83 -8.03 -4.48
CA GLU A 146 2.87 -8.59 -5.43
C GLU A 146 2.70 -7.70 -6.67
N LEU A 147 2.58 -6.38 -6.51
CA LEU A 147 2.52 -5.45 -7.63
C LEU A 147 3.79 -5.49 -8.50
N ASN A 148 4.95 -5.69 -7.88
CA ASN A 148 6.18 -5.88 -8.65
C ASN A 148 6.19 -7.21 -9.43
N GLN A 149 5.72 -8.32 -8.82
CA GLN A 149 5.69 -9.61 -9.49
C GLN A 149 4.66 -9.64 -10.64
N LEU A 150 3.47 -9.07 -10.42
CA LEU A 150 2.36 -9.13 -11.37
C LEU A 150 2.45 -8.06 -12.48
N HIS A 151 2.94 -6.87 -12.15
CA HIS A 151 2.83 -5.69 -13.00
C HIS A 151 4.16 -4.93 -13.19
N ASN A 152 5.27 -5.49 -12.70
CA ASN A 152 6.60 -4.86 -12.75
C ASN A 152 6.61 -3.44 -12.17
N VAL A 153 5.82 -3.19 -11.13
CA VAL A 153 5.81 -1.92 -10.41
C VAL A 153 7.13 -1.77 -9.63
N THR A 154 7.80 -0.65 -9.81
CA THR A 154 9.12 -0.38 -9.20
C THR A 154 9.15 0.85 -8.30
N LEU A 155 8.07 1.62 -8.27
CA LEU A 155 7.98 2.86 -7.49
C LEU A 155 6.65 2.90 -6.71
N GLN A 156 6.74 3.22 -5.42
CA GLN A 156 5.58 3.56 -4.57
C GLN A 156 5.61 5.05 -4.23
N LEU A 157 4.43 5.69 -4.31
CA LEU A 157 4.22 7.06 -3.86
C LEU A 157 3.38 7.05 -2.57
N GLY A 158 3.72 7.94 -1.64
CA GLY A 158 2.93 8.09 -0.41
C GLY A 158 3.25 9.36 0.35
N GLY A 159 2.49 9.65 1.38
CA GLY A 159 2.79 10.72 2.31
C GLY A 159 3.97 10.35 3.23
N SER A 160 4.59 11.35 3.86
CA SER A 160 5.70 11.15 4.81
C SER A 160 5.29 10.28 6.01
N ASP A 161 4.01 10.27 6.36
CA ASP A 161 3.41 9.40 7.38
C ASP A 161 3.50 7.92 7.00
N GLN A 162 3.56 7.60 5.71
CA GLN A 162 3.64 6.24 5.17
C GLN A 162 5.08 5.73 5.01
N TRP A 163 6.10 6.55 5.29
CA TRP A 163 7.50 6.21 5.05
C TRP A 163 7.92 4.86 5.65
N GLY A 164 7.49 4.57 6.87
CA GLY A 164 7.78 3.31 7.56
C GLY A 164 7.22 2.09 6.82
N ASN A 165 5.97 2.18 6.36
CA ASN A 165 5.30 1.12 5.63
C ASN A 165 5.87 0.96 4.21
N MET A 166 6.11 2.07 3.50
CA MET A 166 6.68 2.05 2.14
C MET A 166 8.08 1.42 2.11
N THR A 167 8.93 1.77 3.08
CA THR A 167 10.28 1.18 3.17
C THR A 167 10.27 -0.31 3.55
N ALA A 168 9.21 -0.81 4.19
CA ALA A 168 9.04 -2.25 4.38
C ALA A 168 8.87 -2.98 3.02
N GLY A 169 8.20 -2.36 2.06
CA GLY A 169 8.06 -2.89 0.70
C GLY A 169 9.36 -2.98 -0.06
N THR A 170 10.19 -1.94 -0.02
CA THR A 170 11.52 -1.97 -0.67
C THR A 170 12.43 -3.03 -0.03
N GLU A 171 12.36 -3.20 1.29
CA GLU A 171 13.12 -4.21 2.01
C GLU A 171 12.67 -5.63 1.65
N LEU A 172 11.36 -5.87 1.51
CA LEU A 172 10.84 -7.15 1.09
C LEU A 172 11.25 -7.49 -0.35
N LEU A 173 11.17 -6.54 -1.28
CA LEU A 173 11.64 -6.71 -2.64
C LEU A 173 13.12 -7.11 -2.68
N ARG A 174 13.95 -6.40 -1.90
CA ARG A 174 15.38 -6.70 -1.80
C ARG A 174 15.65 -8.09 -1.24
N ARG A 175 15.00 -8.47 -0.14
CA ARG A 175 15.26 -9.74 0.57
C ARG A 175 14.63 -10.95 -0.10
N LYS A 176 13.41 -10.82 -0.60
CA LYS A 176 12.65 -11.96 -1.15
C LYS A 176 12.87 -12.14 -2.65
N ALA A 177 12.97 -11.05 -3.42
CA ALA A 177 13.05 -11.09 -4.88
C ALA A 177 14.43 -10.69 -5.44
N ASN A 178 15.35 -10.20 -4.60
CA ASN A 178 16.62 -9.62 -5.03
C ASN A 178 16.43 -8.51 -6.09
N LYS A 179 15.38 -7.71 -5.92
CA LYS A 179 15.01 -6.58 -6.78
C LYS A 179 15.08 -5.27 -6.01
N GLN A 180 15.28 -4.19 -6.74
CA GLN A 180 15.26 -2.83 -6.20
C GLN A 180 13.88 -2.21 -6.41
N GLY A 181 13.27 -1.68 -5.35
CA GLY A 181 12.11 -0.83 -5.38
C GLY A 181 12.44 0.57 -4.86
N HIS A 182 11.64 1.55 -5.25
CA HIS A 182 11.82 2.95 -4.90
C HIS A 182 10.57 3.49 -4.21
N VAL A 183 10.74 4.51 -3.35
CA VAL A 183 9.65 5.19 -2.64
C VAL A 183 9.90 6.70 -2.65
N ILE A 184 8.86 7.48 -2.85
CA ILE A 184 8.88 8.94 -2.77
C ILE A 184 7.60 9.48 -2.14
#